data_92dcf514dc98fabb42fdbe4ac4899e3b
#
_entry.id   92dcf514dc98fabb42fdbe4ac4899e3b
#
_cell.length_a   1.000
_cell.length_b   1.000
_cell.length_c   1.000
_cell.angle_alpha   90.00
_cell.angle_beta   90.00
_cell.angle_gamma   90.00
#
_symmetry.space_group_name_H-M   'P 1'
#
loop_
_entity.id
_entity.type
_entity.pdbx_description
1 polymer ?
#
loop_
_entity_poly.entity_id
_entity_poly.type
_entity_poly.pdbx_seq_one_letter_code
_entity_poly.pdbx_strand_id
1 'polypeptide(L)'
;MWVKLRDSGYTRTIQGLYHVLQRLGIYEKAPSKKKESEPSEWITGKYPGDKVQVDVKYVPKKCMSPDLQEKGERFYQYTAIDEYTRIRYTWFTNEHSTYMSSEFVKRLVKYYPFKIKTIQTDNGFKFTNRLSLQAFLKNKKTMFESTLEKLGIDYKVIKPHTPKQNGRVERSHKKDQERFYYKKVFYSLEDLRNRGKTWRKEYNNFPMRPLG
;
A
#
# COMPACT_ATOMS: atom_id res chain seq x y z
N MET A 1 7.79 10.74 -15.08
CA MET A 1 8.18 11.34 -16.38
C MET A 1 9.65 11.75 -16.39
N TRP A 2 10.12 12.67 -15.58
CA TRP A 2 11.50 13.20 -15.59
C TRP A 2 12.58 12.11 -15.49
N VAL A 3 12.44 11.12 -14.58
CA VAL A 3 13.39 10.00 -14.46
C VAL A 3 13.51 9.23 -15.76
N LYS A 4 12.37 8.85 -16.37
CA LYS A 4 12.38 8.14 -17.65
C LYS A 4 12.99 8.94 -18.80
N LEU A 5 12.83 10.27 -18.77
CA LEU A 5 13.45 11.16 -19.76
C LEU A 5 14.97 11.26 -19.54
N ARG A 6 15.43 11.25 -18.29
CA ARG A 6 16.87 11.20 -17.99
C ARG A 6 17.52 9.93 -18.53
N ASP A 7 16.87 8.80 -18.32
CA ASP A 7 17.33 7.51 -18.86
C ASP A 7 17.41 7.52 -20.41
N SER A 8 16.61 8.40 -21.05
CA SER A 8 16.63 8.64 -22.50
C SER A 8 17.53 9.83 -22.93
N GLY A 9 18.41 10.32 -22.06
CA GLY A 9 19.36 11.37 -22.38
C GLY A 9 18.92 12.81 -22.06
N TYR A 10 17.81 13.03 -21.37
CA TYR A 10 17.38 14.37 -20.97
C TYR A 10 18.26 14.92 -19.83
N THR A 11 18.98 15.99 -20.08
CA THR A 11 20.02 16.53 -19.17
C THR A 11 19.55 17.66 -18.25
N ARG A 12 18.38 18.26 -18.52
CA ARG A 12 17.88 19.40 -17.73
C ARG A 12 17.25 18.96 -16.40
N THR A 13 17.13 19.90 -15.48
CA THR A 13 16.54 19.69 -14.15
C THR A 13 15.02 19.39 -14.25
N ILE A 14 14.47 18.84 -13.17
CA ILE A 14 13.01 18.67 -13.01
C ILE A 14 12.26 19.99 -13.17
N GLN A 15 12.83 21.08 -12.65
CA GLN A 15 12.24 22.42 -12.75
C GLN A 15 12.22 22.90 -14.20
N GLY A 16 13.31 22.67 -14.93
CA GLY A 16 13.38 23.00 -16.37
C GLY A 16 12.34 22.24 -17.19
N LEU A 17 12.14 20.93 -16.91
CA LEU A 17 11.08 20.15 -17.54
C LEU A 17 9.69 20.71 -17.22
N TYR A 18 9.44 21.09 -15.97
CA TYR A 18 8.17 21.67 -15.54
C TYR A 18 7.84 22.94 -16.33
N HIS A 19 8.80 23.85 -16.48
CA HIS A 19 8.59 25.09 -17.25
C HIS A 19 8.32 24.83 -18.72
N VAL A 20 9.00 23.84 -19.32
CA VAL A 20 8.74 23.44 -20.72
C VAL A 20 7.32 22.91 -20.87
N LEU A 21 6.90 22.02 -19.97
CA LEU A 21 5.54 21.42 -20.03
C LEU A 21 4.44 22.48 -19.81
N GLN A 22 4.69 23.48 -18.95
CA GLN A 22 3.76 24.62 -18.78
C GLN A 22 3.67 25.46 -20.06
N ARG A 23 4.81 25.78 -20.69
CA ARG A 23 4.86 26.58 -21.93
C ARG A 23 4.16 25.87 -23.09
N LEU A 24 4.22 24.54 -23.13
CA LEU A 24 3.54 23.74 -24.14
C LEU A 24 2.06 23.45 -23.83
N GLY A 25 1.51 24.01 -22.73
CA GLY A 25 0.12 23.74 -22.33
C GLY A 25 -0.17 22.29 -21.93
N ILE A 26 0.86 21.44 -21.79
CA ILE A 26 0.71 20.03 -21.44
C ILE A 26 0.47 19.84 -19.94
N TYR A 27 0.84 20.84 -19.14
CA TYR A 27 0.69 20.80 -17.68
C TYR A 27 0.12 22.09 -17.15
N GLU A 28 -1.12 22.02 -16.67
CA GLU A 28 -1.75 23.10 -15.92
C GLU A 28 -1.63 22.81 -14.42
N LYS A 29 -1.23 23.84 -13.67
CA LYS A 29 -1.16 23.76 -12.21
C LYS A 29 -2.58 23.77 -11.66
N ALA A 30 -3.07 22.64 -11.18
CA ALA A 30 -4.33 22.61 -10.46
C ALA A 30 -4.29 23.61 -9.28
N PRO A 31 -5.33 24.43 -9.07
CA PRO A 31 -5.39 25.36 -7.96
C PRO A 31 -5.21 24.61 -6.64
N SER A 32 -4.18 24.98 -5.88
CA SER A 32 -3.92 24.36 -4.58
C SER A 32 -4.95 24.86 -3.58
N LYS A 33 -5.94 24.05 -3.26
CA LYS A 33 -6.77 24.28 -2.06
C LYS A 33 -5.87 24.04 -0.84
N LYS A 34 -5.23 25.09 -0.34
CA LYS A 34 -4.60 25.08 0.97
C LYS A 34 -5.72 24.95 2.02
N LYS A 35 -5.96 23.73 2.51
CA LYS A 35 -6.59 23.56 3.82
C LYS A 35 -5.48 23.77 4.84
N GLU A 36 -5.59 24.80 5.65
CA GLU A 36 -4.83 24.94 6.88
C GLU A 36 -5.18 23.75 7.76
N SER A 37 -4.28 22.83 7.89
CA SER A 37 -4.37 21.73 8.85
C SER A 37 -3.33 22.00 9.92
N GLU A 38 -3.75 22.03 11.18
CA GLU A 38 -2.82 22.06 12.31
C GLU A 38 -1.74 20.98 12.13
N PRO A 39 -0.47 21.30 12.44
CA PRO A 39 0.60 20.34 12.37
C PRO A 39 0.35 19.23 13.38
N SER A 40 -0.11 18.08 12.94
CA SER A 40 -0.12 16.89 13.78
C SER A 40 1.30 16.33 13.84
N GLU A 41 1.81 16.10 15.03
CA GLU A 41 3.08 15.39 15.23
C GLU A 41 3.02 14.01 14.56
N TRP A 42 3.61 13.92 13.38
CA TRP A 42 3.71 12.67 12.64
C TRP A 42 4.93 11.91 13.13
N ILE A 43 4.71 10.99 14.06
CA ILE A 43 5.76 10.03 14.40
C ILE A 43 5.95 9.10 13.22
N THR A 44 6.89 9.44 12.35
CA THR A 44 7.35 8.58 11.25
C THR A 44 8.30 7.52 11.79
N GLY A 45 8.40 6.39 11.11
CA GLY A 45 9.42 5.37 11.42
C GLY A 45 10.83 5.98 11.36
N LYS A 46 11.65 5.67 12.35
CA LYS A 46 12.99 6.26 12.54
C LYS A 46 14.10 5.48 11.82
N TYR A 47 13.88 4.22 11.52
CA TYR A 47 14.81 3.31 10.85
C TYR A 47 14.04 2.23 10.09
N PRO A 48 14.71 1.46 9.18
CA PRO A 48 14.05 0.39 8.44
C PRO A 48 13.36 -0.62 9.37
N GLY A 49 12.08 -0.84 9.15
CA GLY A 49 11.27 -1.78 9.95
C GLY A 49 10.73 -1.24 11.27
N ASP A 50 11.06 -0.01 11.67
CA ASP A 50 10.51 0.57 12.91
C ASP A 50 8.98 0.62 12.87
N LYS A 51 8.40 0.99 11.71
CA LYS A 51 6.95 1.04 11.53
C LYS A 51 6.54 0.70 10.10
N VAL A 52 5.74 -0.35 9.97
CA VAL A 52 5.20 -0.83 8.69
C VAL A 52 3.68 -0.65 8.68
N GLN A 53 3.19 0.10 7.70
CA GLN A 53 1.75 0.23 7.47
C GLN A 53 1.26 -0.93 6.62
N VAL A 54 0.15 -1.55 7.04
CA VAL A 54 -0.49 -2.65 6.32
C VAL A 54 -1.95 -2.33 6.05
N ASP A 55 -2.41 -2.61 4.84
CA ASP A 55 -3.80 -2.48 4.44
C ASP A 55 -4.18 -3.52 3.38
N VAL A 56 -5.48 -3.75 3.25
CA VAL A 56 -6.07 -4.67 2.26
C VAL A 56 -7.16 -3.94 1.50
N LYS A 57 -7.05 -3.96 0.19
CA LYS A 57 -8.08 -3.41 -0.70
C LYS A 57 -8.61 -4.46 -1.68
N TYR A 58 -9.80 -4.21 -2.20
CA TYR A 58 -10.34 -4.96 -3.33
C TYR A 58 -9.57 -4.66 -4.60
N VAL A 59 -9.33 -5.68 -5.41
CA VAL A 59 -8.96 -5.50 -6.82
C VAL A 59 -10.19 -4.94 -7.55
N PRO A 60 -10.06 -3.87 -8.36
CA PRO A 60 -11.22 -3.29 -9.03
C PRO A 60 -11.92 -4.31 -9.94
N LYS A 61 -13.24 -4.48 -9.78
CA LYS A 61 -14.03 -5.44 -10.56
C LYS A 61 -13.83 -5.26 -12.08
N LYS A 62 -13.76 -4.01 -12.54
CA LYS A 62 -13.50 -3.67 -13.95
C LYS A 62 -12.16 -4.16 -14.52
N CYS A 63 -11.24 -4.58 -13.65
CA CYS A 63 -9.95 -5.12 -14.02
C CYS A 63 -9.93 -6.66 -14.04
N MET A 64 -11.08 -7.31 -13.81
CA MET A 64 -11.23 -8.76 -13.89
C MET A 64 -11.90 -9.13 -15.21
N SER A 65 -11.50 -10.27 -15.80
CA SER A 65 -12.12 -10.76 -17.03
C SER A 65 -13.64 -10.99 -16.87
N PRO A 66 -14.43 -10.95 -17.94
CA PRO A 66 -15.87 -11.21 -17.89
C PRO A 66 -16.19 -12.52 -17.17
N ASP A 67 -15.49 -13.62 -17.48
CA ASP A 67 -15.69 -14.94 -16.86
C ASP A 67 -15.52 -14.93 -15.33
N LEU A 68 -14.52 -14.18 -14.82
CA LEU A 68 -14.31 -14.04 -13.38
C LEU A 68 -15.42 -13.20 -12.73
N GLN A 69 -15.92 -12.18 -13.45
CA GLN A 69 -17.00 -11.33 -12.98
C GLN A 69 -18.34 -12.09 -12.91
N GLU A 70 -18.62 -12.96 -13.90
CA GLU A 70 -19.82 -13.82 -13.94
C GLU A 70 -19.80 -14.85 -12.84
N LYS A 71 -18.63 -15.45 -12.55
CA LYS A 71 -18.44 -16.38 -11.43
C LYS A 71 -18.51 -15.71 -10.06
N GLY A 72 -18.66 -14.38 -9.99
CA GLY A 72 -18.70 -13.63 -8.73
C GLY A 72 -17.36 -13.60 -7.99
N GLU A 73 -16.25 -13.94 -8.68
CA GLU A 73 -14.92 -13.97 -8.08
C GLU A 73 -14.51 -12.59 -7.55
N ARG A 74 -13.80 -12.57 -6.43
CA ARG A 74 -13.26 -11.35 -5.83
C ARG A 74 -11.81 -11.57 -5.44
N PHE A 75 -10.95 -10.63 -5.86
CA PHE A 75 -9.55 -10.66 -5.47
C PHE A 75 -9.23 -9.48 -4.56
N TYR A 76 -8.28 -9.72 -3.68
CA TYR A 76 -7.84 -8.78 -2.65
C TYR A 76 -6.34 -8.54 -2.79
N GLN A 77 -5.94 -7.30 -2.60
CA GLN A 77 -4.54 -6.90 -2.55
C GLN A 77 -4.18 -6.56 -1.11
N TYR A 78 -3.34 -7.38 -0.52
CA TYR A 78 -2.63 -7.06 0.72
C TYR A 78 -1.41 -6.21 0.39
N THR A 79 -1.20 -5.15 1.13
CA THR A 79 -0.10 -4.22 0.91
C THR A 79 0.53 -3.86 2.25
N ALA A 80 1.86 -3.99 2.33
CA ALA A 80 2.67 -3.45 3.41
C ALA A 80 3.65 -2.42 2.84
N ILE A 81 3.87 -1.32 3.56
CA ILE A 81 4.88 -0.32 3.22
C ILE A 81 5.64 0.10 4.47
N ASP A 82 6.96 -0.01 4.43
CA ASP A 82 7.81 0.52 5.49
C ASP A 82 7.83 2.04 5.44
N GLU A 83 7.60 2.68 6.60
CA GLU A 83 7.50 4.14 6.66
C GLU A 83 8.83 4.84 6.42
N TYR A 84 9.94 4.21 6.74
CA TYR A 84 11.27 4.77 6.57
C TYR A 84 11.78 4.57 5.14
N THR A 85 11.95 3.32 4.70
CA THR A 85 12.55 2.99 3.40
C THR A 85 11.61 3.16 2.22
N ARG A 86 10.31 3.15 2.44
CA ARG A 86 9.25 3.07 1.41
C ARG A 86 9.22 1.77 0.65
N ILE A 87 10.02 0.79 1.02
CA ILE A 87 9.95 -0.55 0.42
C ILE A 87 8.56 -1.11 0.65
N ARG A 88 7.98 -1.62 -0.42
CA ARG A 88 6.62 -2.15 -0.45
C ARG A 88 6.61 -3.64 -0.71
N TYR A 89 5.74 -4.36 0.01
CA TYR A 89 5.37 -5.73 -0.28
C TYR A 89 3.89 -5.80 -0.64
N THR A 90 3.54 -6.56 -1.70
CA THR A 90 2.17 -6.81 -2.12
C THR A 90 1.94 -8.29 -2.34
N TRP A 91 0.76 -8.76 -1.96
CA TRP A 91 0.31 -10.13 -2.17
C TRP A 91 -1.17 -10.14 -2.55
N PHE A 92 -1.56 -11.03 -3.45
CA PHE A 92 -2.93 -11.12 -3.97
C PHE A 92 -3.55 -12.45 -3.61
N THR A 93 -4.81 -12.41 -3.15
CA THR A 93 -5.59 -13.55 -2.71
C THR A 93 -7.02 -13.46 -3.20
N ASN A 94 -7.76 -14.53 -3.13
CA ASN A 94 -9.21 -14.58 -3.34
C ASN A 94 -10.01 -14.50 -2.05
N GLU A 95 -9.35 -14.32 -0.92
CA GLU A 95 -9.95 -14.24 0.41
C GLU A 95 -9.31 -13.13 1.24
N HIS A 96 -10.07 -12.49 2.13
CA HIS A 96 -9.56 -11.51 3.10
C HIS A 96 -10.06 -11.86 4.50
N SER A 97 -9.38 -12.79 5.12
CA SER A 97 -9.62 -13.26 6.48
C SER A 97 -8.44 -12.94 7.39
N THR A 98 -8.64 -13.16 8.69
CA THR A 98 -7.55 -13.06 9.67
C THR A 98 -6.48 -14.14 9.43
N TYR A 99 -6.86 -15.30 8.85
CA TYR A 99 -5.92 -16.33 8.42
C TYR A 99 -5.02 -15.81 7.30
N MET A 100 -5.60 -15.24 6.23
CA MET A 100 -4.83 -14.68 5.12
C MET A 100 -3.96 -13.50 5.56
N SER A 101 -4.43 -12.69 6.52
CA SER A 101 -3.61 -11.63 7.12
C SER A 101 -2.40 -12.19 7.87
N SER A 102 -2.55 -13.32 8.55
CA SER A 102 -1.44 -14.04 9.20
C SER A 102 -0.42 -14.57 8.20
N GLU A 103 -0.90 -15.21 7.14
CA GLU A 103 -0.04 -15.71 6.06
C GLU A 103 0.69 -14.56 5.34
N PHE A 104 0.02 -13.42 5.16
CA PHE A 104 0.64 -12.22 4.60
C PHE A 104 1.82 -11.74 5.45
N VAL A 105 1.68 -11.68 6.78
CA VAL A 105 2.77 -11.25 7.69
C VAL A 105 3.94 -12.24 7.65
N LYS A 106 3.69 -13.55 7.66
CA LYS A 106 4.76 -14.55 7.55
C LYS A 106 5.58 -14.39 6.25
N ARG A 107 4.90 -14.08 5.14
CA ARG A 107 5.55 -13.79 3.85
C ARG A 107 6.28 -12.44 3.86
N LEU A 108 5.71 -11.43 4.50
CA LEU A 108 6.28 -10.10 4.64
C LEU A 108 7.62 -10.14 5.41
N VAL A 109 7.66 -10.86 6.54
CA VAL A 109 8.88 -11.02 7.34
C VAL A 109 9.99 -11.72 6.54
N LYS A 110 9.64 -12.70 5.68
CA LYS A 110 10.62 -13.35 4.79
C LYS A 110 11.08 -12.45 3.64
N TYR A 111 10.27 -11.48 3.24
CA TYR A 111 10.56 -10.61 2.11
C TYR A 111 11.44 -9.42 2.48
N TYR A 112 11.21 -8.81 3.65
CA TYR A 112 11.97 -7.64 4.07
C TYR A 112 13.39 -8.02 4.49
N PRO A 113 14.43 -7.24 4.08
CA PRO A 113 15.83 -7.51 4.47
C PRO A 113 16.14 -7.02 5.89
N PHE A 114 15.15 -6.58 6.65
CA PHE A 114 15.28 -6.04 8.01
C PHE A 114 14.16 -6.58 8.91
N LYS A 115 14.39 -6.53 10.21
CA LYS A 115 13.39 -6.92 11.22
C LYS A 115 12.28 -5.86 11.30
N ILE A 116 11.06 -6.33 11.43
CA ILE A 116 9.89 -5.46 11.64
C ILE A 116 9.66 -5.34 13.14
N LYS A 117 9.66 -4.10 13.65
CA LYS A 117 9.35 -3.80 15.03
C LYS A 117 7.85 -3.62 15.25
N THR A 118 7.21 -2.80 14.42
CA THR A 118 5.80 -2.46 14.60
C THR A 118 5.04 -2.60 13.29
N ILE A 119 3.87 -3.26 13.34
CA ILE A 119 2.89 -3.25 12.25
C ILE A 119 1.70 -2.38 12.67
N GLN A 120 1.28 -1.50 11.76
CA GLN A 120 0.11 -0.64 11.92
C GLN A 120 -0.94 -0.96 10.86
N THR A 121 -2.21 -1.13 11.29
CA THR A 121 -3.36 -1.39 10.40
C THR A 121 -4.54 -0.49 10.74
N ASP A 122 -5.58 -0.54 9.89
CA ASP A 122 -6.92 -0.08 10.26
C ASP A 122 -7.60 -1.03 11.26
N ASN A 123 -8.83 -0.67 11.69
CA ASN A 123 -9.65 -1.49 12.60
C ASN A 123 -10.46 -2.57 11.87
N GLY A 124 -10.09 -2.98 10.67
CA GLY A 124 -10.82 -4.00 9.90
C GLY A 124 -10.81 -5.37 10.56
N PHE A 125 -11.94 -6.11 10.47
CA PHE A 125 -12.10 -7.46 11.02
C PHE A 125 -11.05 -8.48 10.53
N LYS A 126 -10.45 -8.23 9.39
CA LYS A 126 -9.33 -9.01 8.85
C LYS A 126 -8.07 -8.93 9.72
N PHE A 127 -7.99 -7.94 10.61
CA PHE A 127 -6.84 -7.71 11.48
C PHE A 127 -7.18 -7.83 12.96
N THR A 128 -8.32 -7.25 13.41
CA THR A 128 -8.66 -7.15 14.83
C THR A 128 -10.16 -7.27 15.08
N ASN A 129 -10.51 -7.77 16.25
CA ASN A 129 -11.89 -7.88 16.73
C ASN A 129 -12.34 -6.67 17.58
N ARG A 130 -11.51 -5.64 17.74
CA ARG A 130 -11.76 -4.51 18.68
C ARG A 130 -13.08 -3.78 18.45
N LEU A 131 -13.53 -3.70 17.19
CA LEU A 131 -14.80 -3.08 16.80
C LEU A 131 -15.92 -4.10 16.53
N SER A 132 -15.76 -5.35 16.96
CA SER A 132 -16.82 -6.35 16.79
C SER A 132 -18.08 -5.93 17.58
N LEU A 133 -19.23 -6.08 16.93
CA LEU A 133 -20.54 -5.92 17.60
C LEU A 133 -20.80 -7.03 18.63
N GLN A 134 -20.18 -8.19 18.44
CA GLN A 134 -20.30 -9.35 19.35
C GLN A 134 -19.31 -9.17 20.51
N ALA A 135 -19.86 -8.90 21.69
CA ALA A 135 -19.07 -8.60 22.90
C ALA A 135 -18.02 -9.69 23.22
N PHE A 136 -18.38 -10.98 23.01
CA PHE A 136 -17.47 -12.10 23.30
C PHE A 136 -16.26 -12.17 22.35
N LEU A 137 -16.34 -11.55 21.16
CA LEU A 137 -15.21 -11.50 20.23
C LEU A 137 -14.23 -10.36 20.56
N LYS A 138 -14.68 -9.29 21.19
CA LYS A 138 -13.82 -8.11 21.46
C LYS A 138 -12.55 -8.45 22.23
N ASN A 139 -12.63 -9.42 23.13
CA ASN A 139 -11.52 -9.85 23.97
C ASN A 139 -10.74 -11.04 23.40
N LYS A 140 -11.16 -11.59 22.23
CA LYS A 140 -10.45 -12.69 21.58
C LYS A 140 -9.45 -12.14 20.58
N LYS A 141 -8.18 -12.53 20.72
CA LYS A 141 -7.14 -12.25 19.72
C LYS A 141 -7.49 -12.93 18.41
N THR A 142 -7.30 -12.23 17.32
CA THR A 142 -7.39 -12.81 15.97
C THR A 142 -6.16 -13.67 15.68
N MET A 143 -6.22 -14.51 14.64
CA MET A 143 -5.04 -15.24 14.17
C MET A 143 -3.90 -14.30 13.75
N PHE A 144 -4.25 -13.14 13.18
CA PHE A 144 -3.29 -12.11 12.81
C PHE A 144 -2.56 -11.58 14.06
N GLU A 145 -3.29 -11.18 15.11
CA GLU A 145 -2.72 -10.67 16.37
C GLU A 145 -1.84 -11.73 17.05
N SER A 146 -2.31 -12.99 17.10
CA SER A 146 -1.54 -14.11 17.65
C SER A 146 -0.26 -14.40 16.85
N THR A 147 -0.30 -14.21 15.54
CA THR A 147 0.89 -14.38 14.67
C THR A 147 1.91 -13.27 14.91
N LEU A 148 1.47 -12.02 15.08
CA LEU A 148 2.38 -10.91 15.41
C LEU A 148 3.07 -11.13 16.76
N GLU A 149 2.32 -11.57 17.76
CA GLU A 149 2.86 -11.89 19.08
C GLU A 149 3.94 -12.99 19.02
N LYS A 150 3.65 -14.09 18.28
CA LYS A 150 4.64 -15.18 18.06
C LYS A 150 5.90 -14.72 17.34
N LEU A 151 5.80 -13.71 16.49
CA LEU A 151 6.91 -13.13 15.75
C LEU A 151 7.63 -12.00 16.51
N GLY A 152 7.16 -11.63 17.70
CA GLY A 152 7.70 -10.53 18.50
C GLY A 152 7.51 -9.16 17.84
N ILE A 153 6.41 -8.97 17.10
CA ILE A 153 6.10 -7.73 16.38
C ILE A 153 5.02 -6.96 17.13
N ASP A 154 5.31 -5.72 17.46
CA ASP A 154 4.34 -4.81 18.09
C ASP A 154 3.18 -4.51 17.15
N TYR A 155 1.96 -4.46 17.70
CA TYR A 155 0.77 -4.18 16.91
C TYR A 155 0.13 -2.85 17.30
N LYS A 156 -0.06 -1.98 16.30
CA LYS A 156 -0.77 -0.71 16.45
C LYS A 156 -1.97 -0.64 15.51
N VAL A 157 -3.08 -0.16 16.04
CA VAL A 157 -4.29 0.10 15.25
C VAL A 157 -4.48 1.62 15.19
N ILE A 158 -4.78 2.14 14.00
CA ILE A 158 -5.06 3.58 13.85
C ILE A 158 -6.32 3.96 14.65
N LYS A 159 -6.35 5.18 15.14
CA LYS A 159 -7.56 5.72 15.80
C LYS A 159 -8.71 5.76 14.79
N PRO A 160 -9.95 5.46 15.20
CA PRO A 160 -11.11 5.63 14.33
C PRO A 160 -11.16 7.06 13.76
N HIS A 161 -11.60 7.19 12.53
CA HIS A 161 -11.69 8.48 11.80
C HIS A 161 -10.38 9.26 11.60
N THR A 162 -9.22 8.60 11.70
CA THR A 162 -7.92 9.21 11.44
C THR A 162 -7.19 8.55 10.25
N PRO A 163 -7.74 8.61 9.02
CA PRO A 163 -7.15 7.95 7.85
C PRO A 163 -5.74 8.45 7.53
N LYS A 164 -5.43 9.69 7.93
CA LYS A 164 -4.08 10.26 7.77
C LYS A 164 -2.97 9.37 8.36
N GLN A 165 -3.25 8.58 9.41
CA GLN A 165 -2.27 7.70 10.04
C GLN A 165 -1.84 6.53 9.14
N ASN A 166 -2.67 6.14 8.15
CA ASN A 166 -2.36 5.09 7.17
C ASN A 166 -2.03 5.65 5.76
N GLY A 167 -1.75 6.95 5.69
CA GLY A 167 -1.61 7.71 4.43
C GLY A 167 -0.51 7.23 3.50
N ARG A 168 0.50 6.47 3.99
CA ARG A 168 1.57 5.92 3.14
C ARG A 168 1.06 4.77 2.28
N VAL A 169 0.36 3.82 2.90
CA VAL A 169 -0.22 2.68 2.18
C VAL A 169 -1.35 3.15 1.26
N GLU A 170 -2.19 4.09 1.71
CA GLU A 170 -3.23 4.70 0.87
C GLU A 170 -2.67 5.39 -0.37
N ARG A 171 -1.59 6.17 -0.21
CA ARG A 171 -0.90 6.80 -1.35
C ARG A 171 -0.32 5.76 -2.31
N SER A 172 0.18 4.63 -1.80
CA SER A 172 0.64 3.54 -2.65
C SER A 172 -0.51 2.92 -3.44
N HIS A 173 -1.68 2.76 -2.82
CA HIS A 173 -2.89 2.28 -3.48
C HIS A 173 -3.38 3.22 -4.59
N LYS A 174 -3.24 4.54 -4.42
CA LYS A 174 -3.54 5.50 -5.49
C LYS A 174 -2.61 5.29 -6.69
N LYS A 175 -1.32 5.08 -6.47
CA LYS A 175 -0.36 4.74 -7.55
C LYS A 175 -0.71 3.41 -8.24
N ASP A 176 -1.18 2.43 -7.47
CA ASP A 176 -1.65 1.17 -8.06
C ASP A 176 -2.84 1.41 -8.99
N GLN A 177 -3.80 2.25 -8.57
CA GLN A 177 -4.96 2.58 -9.38
C GLN A 177 -4.57 3.24 -10.71
N GLU A 178 -3.62 4.18 -10.65
CA GLU A 178 -3.17 4.99 -11.79
C GLU A 178 -2.27 4.21 -12.76
N ARG A 179 -1.46 3.25 -12.28
CA ARG A 179 -0.39 2.63 -13.08
C ARG A 179 -0.52 1.12 -13.24
N PHE A 180 -1.01 0.42 -12.21
CA PHE A 180 -1.11 -1.03 -12.24
C PHE A 180 -2.48 -1.50 -12.72
N TYR A 181 -3.57 -0.87 -12.25
CA TYR A 181 -4.92 -1.26 -12.61
C TYR A 181 -5.48 -0.55 -13.85
N TYR A 182 -4.95 0.64 -14.17
CA TYR A 182 -5.47 1.42 -15.28
C TYR A 182 -5.44 0.65 -16.60
N LYS A 183 -6.62 0.51 -17.24
CA LYS A 183 -6.82 -0.18 -18.52
C LYS A 183 -6.25 -1.62 -18.59
N LYS A 184 -6.10 -2.31 -17.45
CA LYS A 184 -5.64 -3.71 -17.44
C LYS A 184 -6.78 -4.65 -17.09
N VAL A 185 -6.75 -5.86 -17.69
CA VAL A 185 -7.65 -6.97 -17.39
C VAL A 185 -6.81 -8.15 -16.91
N PHE A 186 -7.25 -8.78 -15.83
CA PHE A 186 -6.64 -9.97 -15.25
C PHE A 186 -7.56 -11.17 -15.48
N TYR A 187 -6.98 -12.28 -15.93
CA TYR A 187 -7.72 -13.48 -16.33
C TYR A 187 -7.73 -14.57 -15.25
N SER A 188 -6.84 -14.47 -14.26
CA SER A 188 -6.77 -15.37 -13.13
C SER A 188 -6.06 -14.71 -11.94
N LEU A 189 -6.17 -15.33 -10.76
CA LEU A 189 -5.39 -14.92 -9.59
C LEU A 189 -3.89 -15.06 -9.82
N GLU A 190 -3.47 -16.06 -10.60
CA GLU A 190 -2.07 -16.29 -10.93
C GLU A 190 -1.54 -15.21 -11.88
N ASP A 191 -2.28 -14.86 -12.94
CA ASP A 191 -1.96 -13.73 -13.81
C ASP A 191 -1.79 -12.43 -13.02
N LEU A 192 -2.74 -12.14 -12.13
CA LEU A 192 -2.68 -10.99 -11.23
C LEU A 192 -1.43 -11.03 -10.33
N ARG A 193 -1.09 -12.19 -9.77
CA ARG A 193 0.10 -12.38 -8.94
C ARG A 193 1.40 -12.14 -9.71
N ASN A 194 1.50 -12.67 -10.92
CA ASN A 194 2.69 -12.55 -11.75
C ASN A 194 2.92 -11.09 -12.19
N ARG A 195 1.89 -10.41 -12.69
CA ARG A 195 1.96 -8.99 -13.02
C ARG A 195 2.18 -8.12 -11.78
N GLY A 196 1.61 -8.50 -10.65
CA GLY A 196 1.82 -7.82 -9.37
C GLY A 196 3.26 -7.93 -8.85
N LYS A 197 3.94 -9.07 -9.08
CA LYS A 197 5.38 -9.22 -8.78
C LYS A 197 6.23 -8.24 -9.60
N THR A 198 5.95 -8.14 -10.91
CA THR A 198 6.65 -7.20 -11.80
C THR A 198 6.40 -5.76 -11.37
N TRP A 199 5.15 -5.38 -11.12
CA TRP A 199 4.79 -4.05 -10.64
C TRP A 199 5.46 -3.70 -9.30
N ARG A 200 5.53 -4.65 -8.37
CA ARG A 200 6.21 -4.44 -7.09
C ARG A 200 7.71 -4.17 -7.28
N LYS A 201 8.38 -4.90 -8.19
CA LYS A 201 9.79 -4.64 -8.55
C LYS A 201 9.96 -3.24 -9.14
N GLU A 202 9.11 -2.86 -10.09
CA GLU A 202 9.12 -1.49 -10.67
C GLU A 202 8.90 -0.43 -9.60
N TYR A 203 7.92 -0.63 -8.70
CA TYR A 203 7.61 0.31 -7.63
C TYR A 203 8.78 0.51 -6.67
N ASN A 204 9.42 -0.57 -6.23
CA ASN A 204 10.51 -0.52 -5.26
C ASN A 204 11.83 0.00 -5.86
N ASN A 205 12.05 -0.22 -7.15
CA ASN A 205 13.25 0.26 -7.84
C ASN A 205 13.07 1.65 -8.47
N PHE A 206 11.86 2.22 -8.41
CA PHE A 206 11.63 3.56 -8.94
C PHE A 206 12.28 4.59 -8.02
N PRO A 207 13.19 5.46 -8.53
CA PRO A 207 13.84 6.49 -7.73
C PRO A 207 12.79 7.40 -7.07
N MET A 208 12.73 7.37 -5.76
CA MET A 208 11.90 8.28 -4.98
C MET A 208 12.70 9.52 -4.63
N ARG A 209 12.03 10.66 -4.45
CA ARG A 209 12.72 11.84 -3.91
C ARG A 209 13.34 11.44 -2.57
N PRO A 210 14.57 11.89 -2.30
CA PRO A 210 15.18 11.72 -0.99
C PRO A 210 14.17 12.13 0.09
N LEU A 211 14.12 11.36 1.14
CA LEU A 211 13.43 11.74 2.36
C LEU A 211 14.32 12.83 2.97
N GLY A 212 14.05 14.07 2.59
CA GLY A 212 14.80 15.24 3.00
C GLY A 212 14.78 15.47 4.48
#